data_e24f87c929e1f47dc30259d3fdc2e87d
#
_entry.id   e24f87c929e1f47dc30259d3fdc2e87d
#
_cell.length_a   1.000
_cell.length_b   1.000
_cell.length_c   1.000
_cell.angle_alpha   90.00
_cell.angle_beta   90.00
_cell.angle_gamma   90.00
#
_symmetry.space_group_name_H-M   'P 1'
#
loop_
_entity.id
_entity.type
_entity.pdbx_description
1 polymer ?
#
loop_
_entity_poly.entity_id
_entity_poly.type
_entity_poly.pdbx_seq_one_letter_code
_entity_poly.pdbx_strand_id
1 'polypeptide(L)'
;MPELKHDTLVYQAREDYATLDSAKVVITNEDTGDIEQEFTFKYDEKDVLTYSYYGKNGGKEYAQYNNGIESYTYDNGEYSHTVKGDKDFSKYTRKAKHPQADEGMLMFAPKAVESVSDIIGDDGSVTVTYVYDVSKLGKDAEEIGTTGFSTTYFFDKDGGLEYFTENTVTKDAQYNYRVDITERNSVDKVENNVEQYKDK
;
A
#
# COMPACT_ATOMS: atom_id res chain seq x y z
N MET A 1 -20.28 19.43 -1.05
CA MET A 1 -19.03 19.04 -1.75
C MET A 1 -19.27 19.31 -3.21
N PRO A 2 -18.31 19.89 -3.96
CA PRO A 2 -18.44 19.96 -5.40
C PRO A 2 -18.55 18.54 -5.95
N GLU A 3 -19.47 18.30 -6.87
CA GLU A 3 -19.56 17.03 -7.63
C GLU A 3 -18.29 16.91 -8.46
N LEU A 4 -17.43 15.95 -8.11
CA LEU A 4 -16.18 15.70 -8.78
C LEU A 4 -16.43 14.73 -9.92
N LYS A 5 -16.19 15.15 -11.15
CA LYS A 5 -16.40 14.34 -12.36
C LYS A 5 -15.60 13.02 -12.36
N HIS A 6 -14.48 12.94 -11.58
CA HIS A 6 -13.58 11.79 -11.56
C HIS A 6 -13.45 11.12 -10.19
N ASP A 7 -14.26 11.50 -9.21
CA ASP A 7 -14.30 10.89 -7.88
C ASP A 7 -14.59 9.37 -7.95
N THR A 8 -15.37 8.96 -8.94
CA THR A 8 -15.68 7.56 -9.18
C THR A 8 -14.48 6.71 -9.59
N LEU A 9 -13.46 7.27 -10.26
CA LEU A 9 -12.28 6.53 -10.70
C LEU A 9 -11.47 6.01 -9.50
N VAL A 10 -11.26 6.85 -8.48
CA VAL A 10 -10.51 6.46 -7.28
C VAL A 10 -11.27 5.40 -6.48
N TYR A 11 -12.59 5.53 -6.35
CA TYR A 11 -13.42 4.50 -5.72
C TYR A 11 -13.39 3.18 -6.50
N GLN A 12 -13.49 3.25 -7.84
CA GLN A 12 -13.41 2.06 -8.68
C GLN A 12 -12.05 1.38 -8.53
N ALA A 13 -10.96 2.14 -8.57
CA ALA A 13 -9.60 1.60 -8.38
C ALA A 13 -9.45 0.89 -7.02
N ARG A 14 -10.07 1.41 -5.96
CA ARG A 14 -10.08 0.78 -4.64
C ARG A 14 -10.88 -0.52 -4.61
N GLU A 15 -12.06 -0.52 -5.24
CA GLU A 15 -12.88 -1.73 -5.38
C GLU A 15 -12.13 -2.79 -6.21
N ASP A 16 -11.53 -2.39 -7.32
CA ASP A 16 -10.74 -3.28 -8.18
C ASP A 16 -9.57 -3.89 -7.39
N TYR A 17 -8.82 -3.07 -6.63
CA TYR A 17 -7.73 -3.57 -5.77
C TYR A 17 -8.22 -4.56 -4.73
N ALA A 18 -9.32 -4.27 -4.03
CA ALA A 18 -9.88 -5.12 -2.98
C ALA A 18 -10.38 -6.49 -3.51
N THR A 19 -10.61 -6.60 -4.81
CA THR A 19 -11.05 -7.86 -5.46
C THR A 19 -9.93 -8.66 -6.11
N LEU A 20 -8.68 -8.15 -6.11
CA LEU A 20 -7.55 -8.86 -6.71
C LEU A 20 -7.30 -10.21 -6.02
N ASP A 21 -7.00 -11.23 -6.82
CA ASP A 21 -6.52 -12.52 -6.32
C ASP A 21 -5.02 -12.47 -6.01
N SER A 22 -4.29 -11.60 -6.68
CA SER A 22 -2.87 -11.38 -6.44
C SER A 22 -2.41 -10.03 -6.98
N ALA A 23 -1.38 -9.46 -6.35
CA ALA A 23 -0.67 -8.28 -6.86
C ALA A 23 0.70 -8.14 -6.21
N LYS A 24 1.51 -7.30 -6.82
CA LYS A 24 2.74 -6.75 -6.25
C LYS A 24 2.58 -5.24 -6.12
N VAL A 25 2.80 -4.71 -4.92
CA VAL A 25 2.77 -3.28 -4.61
C VAL A 25 4.15 -2.84 -4.19
N VAL A 26 4.65 -1.77 -4.77
CA VAL A 26 5.97 -1.19 -4.45
C VAL A 26 5.77 0.28 -4.11
N ILE A 27 6.31 0.69 -2.96
CA ILE A 27 6.36 2.10 -2.55
C ILE A 27 7.80 2.56 -2.66
N THR A 28 8.04 3.53 -3.52
CA THR A 28 9.35 4.10 -3.80
C THR A 28 9.39 5.54 -3.31
N ASN A 29 10.45 5.90 -2.61
CA ASN A 29 10.75 7.29 -2.30
C ASN A 29 11.24 7.98 -3.59
N GLU A 30 10.48 8.95 -4.12
CA GLU A 30 10.82 9.61 -5.38
C GLU A 30 12.04 10.52 -5.27
N ASP A 31 12.39 10.98 -4.07
CA ASP A 31 13.54 11.86 -3.86
C ASP A 31 14.87 11.09 -3.89
N THR A 32 14.87 9.83 -3.45
CA THR A 32 16.07 8.98 -3.39
C THR A 32 16.10 7.84 -4.39
N GLY A 33 14.94 7.41 -4.89
CA GLY A 33 14.76 6.22 -5.70
C GLY A 33 14.78 4.90 -4.90
N ASP A 34 14.84 4.98 -3.57
CA ASP A 34 14.85 3.80 -2.71
C ASP A 34 13.46 3.17 -2.59
N ILE A 35 13.42 1.85 -2.55
CA ILE A 35 12.20 1.11 -2.18
C ILE A 35 12.05 1.18 -0.67
N GLU A 36 10.95 1.78 -0.21
CA GLU A 36 10.60 1.89 1.20
C GLU A 36 9.71 0.74 1.66
N GLN A 37 8.82 0.25 0.79
CA GLN A 37 7.97 -0.90 1.07
C GLN A 37 7.73 -1.73 -0.19
N GLU A 38 7.64 -3.03 0.01
CA GLU A 38 7.20 -3.97 -1.02
C GLU A 38 6.21 -4.95 -0.40
N PHE A 39 5.09 -5.19 -1.07
CA PHE A 39 4.09 -6.15 -0.65
C PHE A 39 3.65 -6.98 -1.84
N THR A 40 3.91 -8.29 -1.78
CA THR A 40 3.44 -9.24 -2.80
C THR A 40 2.46 -10.20 -2.14
N PHE A 41 1.30 -10.41 -2.76
CA PHE A 41 0.28 -11.28 -2.20
C PHE A 41 -0.41 -12.13 -3.26
N LYS A 42 -0.95 -13.28 -2.80
CA LYS A 42 -1.76 -14.19 -3.60
C LYS A 42 -2.74 -14.95 -2.72
N TYR A 43 -4.00 -15.00 -3.13
CA TYR A 43 -5.02 -15.88 -2.56
C TYR A 43 -5.02 -17.23 -3.29
N ASP A 44 -5.20 -18.33 -2.54
CA ASP A 44 -5.43 -19.64 -3.11
C ASP A 44 -6.92 -19.90 -3.38
N GLU A 45 -7.25 -21.04 -3.97
CA GLU A 45 -8.63 -21.49 -4.26
C GLU A 45 -9.53 -21.62 -2.99
N LYS A 46 -8.95 -21.57 -1.80
CA LYS A 46 -9.64 -21.61 -0.50
C LYS A 46 -9.66 -20.26 0.20
N ASP A 47 -9.38 -19.20 -0.55
CA ASP A 47 -9.26 -17.84 -0.04
C ASP A 47 -8.19 -17.65 1.06
N VAL A 48 -7.18 -18.51 1.12
CA VAL A 48 -6.05 -18.34 2.04
C VAL A 48 -5.02 -17.42 1.41
N LEU A 49 -4.63 -16.40 2.17
CA LEU A 49 -3.62 -15.45 1.75
C LEU A 49 -2.21 -15.99 1.98
N THR A 50 -1.40 -15.98 0.94
CA THR A 50 0.06 -16.02 1.03
C THR A 50 0.58 -14.63 0.71
N TYR A 51 1.49 -14.10 1.53
CA TYR A 51 2.11 -12.80 1.27
C TYR A 51 3.56 -12.74 1.71
N SER A 52 4.30 -11.84 1.09
CA SER A 52 5.57 -11.32 1.57
C SER A 52 5.48 -9.79 1.70
N TYR A 53 6.04 -9.27 2.77
CA TYR A 53 6.13 -7.85 3.05
C TYR A 53 7.58 -7.48 3.36
N TYR A 54 8.01 -6.35 2.85
CA TYR A 54 9.25 -5.67 3.21
C TYR A 54 8.94 -4.21 3.52
N GLY A 55 9.57 -3.66 4.54
CA GLY A 55 9.48 -2.25 4.85
C GLY A 55 10.78 -1.74 5.45
N LYS A 56 11.10 -0.48 5.17
CA LYS A 56 12.25 0.24 5.70
C LYS A 56 11.78 1.55 6.31
N ASN A 57 12.23 1.83 7.51
CA ASN A 57 11.92 3.08 8.19
C ASN A 57 13.11 3.52 9.06
N GLY A 58 13.66 4.70 8.77
CA GLY A 58 14.76 5.28 9.53
C GLY A 58 16.00 4.39 9.65
N GLY A 59 16.29 3.60 8.60
CA GLY A 59 17.40 2.66 8.56
C GLY A 59 17.13 1.31 9.23
N LYS A 60 15.95 1.10 9.80
CA LYS A 60 15.47 -0.19 10.31
C LYS A 60 14.74 -0.95 9.21
N GLU A 61 15.00 -2.26 9.11
CA GLU A 61 14.37 -3.14 8.14
C GLU A 61 13.41 -4.10 8.84
N TYR A 62 12.26 -4.29 8.24
CA TYR A 62 11.25 -5.25 8.64
C TYR A 62 10.85 -6.09 7.43
N ALA A 63 10.79 -7.40 7.61
CA ALA A 63 10.28 -8.31 6.58
C ALA A 63 9.36 -9.36 7.20
N GLN A 64 8.32 -9.74 6.47
CA GLN A 64 7.39 -10.77 6.90
C GLN A 64 6.96 -11.63 5.71
N TYR A 65 6.85 -12.92 5.94
CA TYR A 65 6.25 -13.89 5.02
C TYR A 65 5.24 -14.76 5.77
N ASN A 66 4.11 -15.05 5.14
CA ASN A 66 3.10 -15.94 5.70
C ASN A 66 2.37 -16.67 4.56
N ASN A 67 2.22 -18.00 4.68
CA ASN A 67 1.53 -18.82 3.67
C ASN A 67 0.27 -19.53 4.24
N GLY A 68 -0.21 -19.09 5.42
CA GLY A 68 -1.35 -19.68 6.10
C GLY A 68 -1.06 -20.97 6.87
N ILE A 69 0.20 -21.46 6.82
CA ILE A 69 0.71 -22.61 7.57
C ILE A 69 1.90 -22.21 8.42
N GLU A 70 2.80 -21.41 7.87
CA GLU A 70 4.02 -20.89 8.48
C GLU A 70 4.08 -19.38 8.34
N SER A 71 4.63 -18.71 9.33
CA SER A 71 4.93 -17.28 9.31
C SER A 71 6.37 -17.04 9.74
N TYR A 72 7.07 -16.24 8.99
CA TYR A 72 8.45 -15.82 9.22
C TYR A 72 8.47 -14.30 9.37
N THR A 73 9.21 -13.81 10.33
CA THR A 73 9.35 -12.37 10.58
C THR A 73 10.82 -12.05 10.84
N TYR A 74 11.29 -10.97 10.25
CA TYR A 74 12.54 -10.32 10.56
C TYR A 74 12.25 -8.88 10.99
N ASP A 75 12.70 -8.49 12.17
CA ASP A 75 12.57 -7.15 12.71
C ASP A 75 13.92 -6.66 13.23
N ASN A 76 14.59 -5.85 12.43
CA ASN A 76 15.82 -5.14 12.79
C ASN A 76 16.89 -6.00 13.51
N GLY A 77 17.16 -7.19 12.99
CA GLY A 77 18.14 -8.16 13.52
C GLY A 77 17.53 -9.34 14.27
N GLU A 78 16.24 -9.30 14.56
CA GLU A 78 15.54 -10.41 15.23
C GLU A 78 14.74 -11.23 14.20
N TYR A 79 15.07 -12.51 14.08
CA TYR A 79 14.37 -13.48 13.24
C TYR A 79 13.43 -14.34 14.08
N SER A 80 12.21 -14.53 13.64
CA SER A 80 11.24 -15.45 14.25
C SER A 80 10.52 -16.31 13.22
N HIS A 81 10.09 -17.48 13.68
CA HIS A 81 9.30 -18.42 12.90
C HIS A 81 8.18 -18.99 13.78
N THR A 82 6.97 -18.98 13.27
CA THR A 82 5.80 -19.57 13.91
C THR A 82 5.05 -20.47 12.93
N VAL A 83 4.37 -21.48 13.44
CA VAL A 83 3.58 -22.43 12.65
C VAL A 83 2.13 -22.41 13.09
N LYS A 84 1.26 -22.91 12.22
CA LYS A 84 -0.16 -23.05 12.53
C LYS A 84 -0.38 -23.86 13.82
N GLY A 85 -1.01 -23.23 14.80
CA GLY A 85 -1.27 -23.79 16.12
C GLY A 85 -0.50 -23.06 17.23
N ASP A 86 0.54 -22.31 16.90
CA ASP A 86 1.20 -21.44 17.84
C ASP A 86 0.32 -20.25 18.23
N LYS A 87 0.50 -19.74 19.45
CA LYS A 87 -0.31 -18.66 20.02
C LYS A 87 -0.24 -17.38 19.17
N ASP A 88 0.92 -17.09 18.60
CA ASP A 88 1.20 -15.85 17.86
C ASP A 88 1.09 -16.02 16.35
N PHE A 89 0.62 -17.20 15.88
CA PHE A 89 0.37 -17.44 14.48
C PHE A 89 -0.96 -16.84 14.01
N SER A 90 -0.92 -16.03 12.96
CA SER A 90 -2.11 -15.47 12.31
C SER A 90 -2.27 -16.03 10.90
N LYS A 91 -3.49 -16.48 10.58
CA LYS A 91 -3.88 -16.87 9.23
C LYS A 91 -4.81 -15.81 8.65
N TYR A 92 -4.47 -15.34 7.48
CA TYR A 92 -5.26 -14.36 6.75
C TYR A 92 -6.05 -15.03 5.62
N THR A 93 -7.25 -14.52 5.39
CA THR A 93 -8.17 -14.97 4.35
C THR A 93 -8.93 -13.76 3.84
N ARG A 94 -9.76 -13.89 2.78
CA ARG A 94 -10.62 -12.78 2.33
C ARG A 94 -11.57 -12.26 3.40
N LYS A 95 -11.93 -13.06 4.41
CA LYS A 95 -12.75 -12.62 5.56
C LYS A 95 -11.93 -12.01 6.68
N ALA A 96 -10.80 -12.63 7.02
CA ALA A 96 -9.84 -12.15 8.01
C ALA A 96 -8.69 -11.45 7.26
N LYS A 97 -8.94 -10.23 6.77
CA LYS A 97 -8.09 -9.50 5.85
C LYS A 97 -6.77 -9.07 6.50
N HIS A 98 -5.70 -9.16 5.72
CA HIS A 98 -4.46 -8.46 6.03
C HIS A 98 -4.61 -6.99 5.59
N PRO A 99 -4.21 -5.99 6.41
CA PRO A 99 -4.42 -4.58 6.10
C PRO A 99 -3.91 -4.15 4.72
N GLN A 100 -2.73 -4.65 4.30
CA GLN A 100 -2.16 -4.31 3.00
C GLN A 100 -2.81 -5.04 1.82
N ALA A 101 -3.38 -6.24 2.02
CA ALA A 101 -4.06 -7.01 0.98
C ALA A 101 -5.52 -6.57 0.75
N ASP A 102 -6.04 -5.71 1.60
CA ASP A 102 -7.34 -5.07 1.40
C ASP A 102 -7.14 -3.78 0.57
N GLU A 103 -7.71 -2.70 0.97
CA GLU A 103 -7.52 -1.39 0.33
C GLU A 103 -6.44 -0.53 1.01
N GLY A 104 -5.75 -1.09 2.01
CA GLY A 104 -4.79 -0.37 2.86
C GLY A 104 -3.57 0.18 2.12
N MET A 105 -3.22 -0.40 0.97
CA MET A 105 -2.11 0.11 0.14
C MET A 105 -2.56 1.21 -0.82
N LEU A 106 -3.84 1.49 -0.94
CA LEU A 106 -4.39 2.56 -1.77
C LEU A 106 -4.97 3.63 -0.84
N MET A 107 -4.09 4.49 -0.35
CA MET A 107 -4.42 5.52 0.63
C MET A 107 -5.50 6.47 0.13
N PHE A 108 -6.62 6.52 0.86
CA PHE A 108 -7.69 7.46 0.60
C PHE A 108 -8.52 7.69 1.86
N ALA A 109 -8.58 8.93 2.32
CA ALA A 109 -9.29 9.33 3.53
C ALA A 109 -10.42 10.32 3.19
N PRO A 110 -11.58 9.85 2.68
CA PRO A 110 -12.63 10.73 2.12
C PRO A 110 -13.17 11.74 3.12
N LYS A 111 -13.17 11.42 4.43
CA LYS A 111 -13.63 12.34 5.48
C LYS A 111 -12.66 13.47 5.76
N ALA A 112 -11.41 13.33 5.37
CA ALA A 112 -10.36 14.33 5.54
C ALA A 112 -10.15 15.17 4.28
N VAL A 113 -10.80 14.86 3.16
CA VAL A 113 -10.63 15.63 1.91
C VAL A 113 -11.06 17.09 2.15
N GLU A 114 -10.14 18.02 1.90
CA GLU A 114 -10.34 19.46 1.93
C GLU A 114 -10.68 19.99 0.54
N SER A 115 -9.90 19.57 -0.45
CA SER A 115 -10.13 19.94 -1.85
C SER A 115 -9.70 18.83 -2.79
N VAL A 116 -10.21 18.89 -4.01
CA VAL A 116 -9.80 18.01 -5.08
C VAL A 116 -9.78 18.75 -6.40
N SER A 117 -8.87 18.37 -7.26
CA SER A 117 -8.74 18.85 -8.62
C SER A 117 -8.47 17.71 -9.58
N ASP A 118 -8.91 17.87 -10.81
CA ASP A 118 -8.64 16.93 -11.89
C ASP A 118 -8.06 17.63 -13.10
N ILE A 119 -7.23 16.90 -13.84
CA ILE A 119 -6.65 17.32 -15.13
C ILE A 119 -6.90 16.20 -16.12
N ILE A 120 -7.45 16.55 -17.28
CA ILE A 120 -7.63 15.63 -18.41
C ILE A 120 -6.53 15.91 -19.41
N GLY A 121 -5.70 14.90 -19.70
CA GLY A 121 -4.68 14.97 -20.74
C GLY A 121 -5.27 14.97 -22.15
N ASP A 122 -4.50 15.44 -23.11
CA ASP A 122 -4.91 15.45 -24.54
C ASP A 122 -5.09 14.03 -25.09
N ASP A 123 -4.48 13.03 -24.48
CA ASP A 123 -4.59 11.60 -24.79
C ASP A 123 -5.78 10.92 -24.11
N GLY A 124 -6.53 11.64 -23.28
CA GLY A 124 -7.66 11.14 -22.51
C GLY A 124 -7.31 10.56 -21.15
N SER A 125 -6.04 10.59 -20.75
CA SER A 125 -5.60 10.26 -19.39
C SER A 125 -6.20 11.24 -18.37
N VAL A 126 -6.32 10.80 -17.11
CA VAL A 126 -6.90 11.62 -16.04
C VAL A 126 -5.98 11.60 -14.82
N THR A 127 -5.68 12.79 -14.31
CA THR A 127 -4.97 12.95 -13.04
C THR A 127 -5.91 13.55 -12.01
N VAL A 128 -6.05 12.92 -10.85
CA VAL A 128 -6.93 13.39 -9.76
C VAL A 128 -6.09 13.63 -8.52
N THR A 129 -6.07 14.88 -8.02
CA THR A 129 -5.33 15.25 -6.82
C THR A 129 -6.29 15.59 -5.68
N TYR A 130 -6.09 14.95 -4.54
CA TYR A 130 -6.76 15.23 -3.27
C TYR A 130 -5.80 15.92 -2.32
N VAL A 131 -6.25 17.02 -1.73
CA VAL A 131 -5.58 17.69 -0.60
C VAL A 131 -6.41 17.42 0.64
N TYR A 132 -5.75 17.09 1.74
CA TYR A 132 -6.41 16.66 2.97
C TYR A 132 -6.26 17.68 4.09
N ASP A 133 -7.32 17.87 4.85
CA ASP A 133 -7.29 18.53 6.15
C ASP A 133 -6.54 17.62 7.14
N VAL A 134 -5.30 17.98 7.43
CA VAL A 134 -4.39 17.18 8.28
C VAL A 134 -4.98 16.92 9.65
N SER A 135 -5.78 17.84 10.19
CA SER A 135 -6.43 17.67 11.50
C SER A 135 -7.43 16.50 11.54
N LYS A 136 -7.82 15.97 10.39
CA LYS A 136 -8.76 14.86 10.24
C LYS A 136 -8.10 13.54 9.83
N LEU A 137 -6.77 13.49 9.64
CA LEU A 137 -6.04 12.29 9.26
C LEU A 137 -5.76 11.33 10.44
N GLY A 138 -5.99 11.79 11.67
CA GLY A 138 -5.83 10.98 12.87
C GLY A 138 -4.48 11.13 13.57
N LYS A 139 -4.26 10.29 14.59
CA LYS A 139 -3.14 10.45 15.52
C LYS A 139 -1.78 10.23 14.86
N ASP A 140 -1.66 9.33 13.91
CA ASP A 140 -0.39 9.01 13.26
C ASP A 140 0.16 10.24 12.53
N ALA A 141 -0.69 10.99 11.84
CA ALA A 141 -0.31 12.25 11.20
C ALA A 141 0.11 13.33 12.21
N GLU A 142 -0.55 13.39 13.39
CA GLU A 142 -0.21 14.28 14.48
C GLU A 142 1.15 13.91 15.09
N GLU A 143 1.40 12.62 15.37
CA GLU A 143 2.63 12.12 15.99
C GLU A 143 3.89 12.39 15.14
N ILE A 144 3.78 12.28 13.80
CA ILE A 144 4.89 12.60 12.89
C ILE A 144 4.98 14.11 12.57
N GLY A 145 4.05 14.93 13.10
CA GLY A 145 4.05 16.38 12.90
C GLY A 145 3.71 16.80 11.48
N THR A 146 2.80 16.08 10.83
CA THR A 146 2.33 16.40 9.47
C THR A 146 1.66 17.78 9.45
N THR A 147 2.05 18.61 8.50
CA THR A 147 1.49 19.94 8.25
C THR A 147 0.78 20.06 6.91
N GLY A 148 1.01 19.09 6.00
CA GLY A 148 0.33 18.97 4.72
C GLY A 148 0.35 17.53 4.24
N PHE A 149 -0.74 17.09 3.60
CA PHE A 149 -0.83 15.77 2.98
C PHE A 149 -1.68 15.85 1.71
N SER A 150 -1.20 15.22 0.65
CA SER A 150 -1.94 15.09 -0.60
C SER A 150 -1.67 13.75 -1.27
N THR A 151 -2.64 13.25 -2.04
CA THR A 151 -2.48 12.10 -2.93
C THR A 151 -2.85 12.49 -4.35
N THR A 152 -2.10 11.98 -5.33
CA THR A 152 -2.38 12.20 -6.75
C THR A 152 -2.45 10.87 -7.46
N TYR A 153 -3.58 10.58 -8.07
CA TYR A 153 -3.87 9.34 -8.80
C TYR A 153 -3.77 9.59 -10.30
N PHE A 154 -3.08 8.70 -11.01
CA PHE A 154 -2.85 8.77 -12.44
C PHE A 154 -3.59 7.62 -13.12
N PHE A 155 -4.57 7.96 -13.96
CA PHE A 155 -5.39 7.00 -14.70
C PHE A 155 -5.09 7.10 -16.19
N ASP A 156 -5.03 5.95 -16.85
CA ASP A 156 -4.96 5.88 -18.30
C ASP A 156 -6.27 6.35 -18.96
N LYS A 157 -6.27 6.43 -20.29
CA LYS A 157 -7.45 6.84 -21.08
C LYS A 157 -8.66 5.91 -20.93
N ASP A 158 -8.48 4.69 -20.48
CA ASP A 158 -9.51 3.67 -20.28
C ASP A 158 -10.01 3.65 -18.82
N GLY A 159 -9.45 4.51 -17.95
CA GLY A 159 -9.80 4.67 -16.55
C GLY A 159 -9.08 3.70 -15.62
N GLY A 160 -8.09 2.96 -16.11
CA GLY A 160 -7.22 2.10 -15.31
C GLY A 160 -6.24 2.90 -14.46
N LEU A 161 -6.12 2.58 -13.16
CA LEU A 161 -5.10 3.19 -12.31
C LEU A 161 -3.72 2.70 -12.73
N GLU A 162 -2.84 3.61 -13.16
CA GLU A 162 -1.45 3.32 -13.49
C GLU A 162 -0.59 3.30 -12.22
N TYR A 163 -0.61 4.39 -11.46
CA TYR A 163 0.07 4.55 -10.18
C TYR A 163 -0.56 5.72 -9.40
N PHE A 164 -0.15 5.91 -8.17
CA PHE A 164 -0.45 7.13 -7.44
C PHE A 164 0.76 7.61 -6.66
N THR A 165 0.74 8.88 -6.26
CA THR A 165 1.79 9.47 -5.42
C THR A 165 1.19 10.01 -4.13
N GLU A 166 2.01 9.99 -3.08
CA GLU A 166 1.70 10.59 -1.77
C GLU A 166 2.74 11.65 -1.47
N ASN A 167 2.27 12.82 -1.07
CA ASN A 167 3.12 13.89 -0.61
C ASN A 167 2.79 14.20 0.84
N THR A 168 3.77 14.04 1.72
CA THR A 168 3.66 14.38 3.14
C THR A 168 4.61 15.51 3.47
N VAL A 169 4.09 16.58 4.05
CA VAL A 169 4.86 17.73 4.52
C VAL A 169 4.85 17.75 6.04
N THR A 170 6.01 17.82 6.66
CA THR A 170 6.20 18.05 8.09
C THR A 170 6.85 19.42 8.31
N LYS A 171 7.13 19.79 9.57
CA LYS A 171 7.83 21.05 9.88
C LYS A 171 9.26 21.08 9.32
N ASP A 172 9.89 19.91 9.23
CA ASP A 172 11.33 19.79 8.96
C ASP A 172 11.66 19.16 7.61
N ALA A 173 10.69 18.49 6.96
CA ALA A 173 10.91 17.75 5.73
C ALA A 173 9.64 17.61 4.88
N GLN A 174 9.85 17.27 3.61
CA GLN A 174 8.82 16.82 2.70
C GLN A 174 9.22 15.43 2.19
N TYR A 175 8.24 14.55 2.05
CA TYR A 175 8.42 13.19 1.59
C TYR A 175 7.50 12.93 0.39
N ASN A 176 8.07 12.42 -0.68
CA ASN A 176 7.35 12.10 -1.91
C ASN A 176 7.47 10.58 -2.15
N TYR A 177 6.35 9.90 -2.16
CA TYR A 177 6.29 8.46 -2.41
C TYR A 177 5.47 8.19 -3.65
N ARG A 178 5.95 7.24 -4.46
CA ARG A 178 5.22 6.67 -5.57
C ARG A 178 4.79 5.26 -5.21
N VAL A 179 3.55 4.92 -5.53
CA VAL A 179 2.97 3.59 -5.30
C VAL A 179 2.59 2.97 -6.62
N ASP A 180 3.25 1.89 -6.97
CA ASP A 180 2.98 1.09 -8.16
C ASP A 180 2.30 -0.22 -7.76
N ILE A 181 1.15 -0.54 -8.41
CA ILE A 181 0.42 -1.79 -8.23
C ILE A 181 0.54 -2.58 -9.52
N THR A 182 1.37 -3.59 -9.52
CA THR A 182 1.74 -4.41 -10.68
C THR A 182 1.33 -5.87 -10.49
N GLU A 183 1.56 -6.71 -11.50
CA GLU A 183 1.26 -8.15 -11.48
C GLU A 183 -0.16 -8.48 -11.01
N ARG A 184 -1.13 -7.60 -11.34
CA ARG A 184 -2.55 -7.75 -10.95
C ARG A 184 -3.10 -9.06 -11.51
N ASN A 185 -3.56 -9.96 -10.62
CA ASN A 185 -4.04 -11.31 -10.89
C ASN A 185 -3.03 -12.19 -11.69
N SER A 186 -1.74 -11.86 -11.66
CA SER A 186 -0.71 -12.54 -12.44
C SER A 186 0.56 -12.92 -11.65
N VAL A 187 0.54 -12.77 -10.33
CA VAL A 187 1.63 -13.27 -9.47
C VAL A 187 1.70 -14.78 -9.59
N ASP A 188 2.82 -15.29 -10.09
CA ASP A 188 3.02 -16.74 -10.19
C ASP A 188 3.22 -17.37 -8.81
N LYS A 189 4.17 -16.85 -8.03
CA LYS A 189 4.51 -17.32 -6.69
C LYS A 189 4.90 -16.17 -5.79
N VAL A 190 4.51 -16.25 -4.52
CA VAL A 190 5.01 -15.35 -3.47
C VAL A 190 6.22 -16.01 -2.82
N GLU A 191 7.38 -15.37 -2.93
CA GLU A 191 8.63 -15.88 -2.38
C GLU A 191 8.77 -15.48 -0.90
N ASN A 192 9.43 -16.37 -0.12
CA ASN A 192 9.77 -16.06 1.27
C ASN A 192 10.98 -15.11 1.32
N ASN A 193 10.70 -13.82 1.41
CA ASN A 193 11.72 -12.77 1.48
C ASN A 193 12.46 -12.73 2.82
N VAL A 194 11.98 -13.44 3.85
CA VAL A 194 12.60 -13.45 5.19
C VAL A 194 13.74 -14.47 5.29
N GLU A 195 13.76 -15.50 4.44
CA GLU A 195 14.79 -16.57 4.45
C GLU A 195 16.22 -16.01 4.37
N GLN A 196 16.43 -14.91 3.65
CA GLN A 196 17.74 -14.24 3.50
C GLN A 196 18.30 -13.66 4.80
N TYR A 197 17.47 -13.50 5.84
CA TYR A 197 17.87 -12.93 7.13
C TYR A 197 18.17 -14.00 8.21
N LYS A 198 17.96 -15.28 7.91
CA LYS A 198 18.04 -16.38 8.89
C LYS A 198 19.42 -16.51 9.54
N ASP A 199 20.47 -16.16 8.81
CA ASP A 199 21.86 -16.28 9.25
C ASP A 199 22.54 -14.92 9.49
N LYS A 200 21.76 -13.83 9.56
CA LYS A 200 22.25 -12.49 9.88
C LYS A 200 22.08 -12.22 11.37
#